data_03f486324a52300c35031d48c46c3fee
#
_entry.id   03f486324a52300c35031d48c46c3fee
#
_cell.length_a   1.000
_cell.length_b   1.000
_cell.length_c   1.000
_cell.angle_alpha   90.00
_cell.angle_beta   90.00
_cell.angle_gamma   90.00
#
_symmetry.space_group_name_H-M   'P 1'
#
loop_
_entity.id
_entity.type
_entity.pdbx_description
1 polymer ?
#
loop_
_entity_poly.entity_id
_entity_poly.type
_entity_poly.pdbx_seq_one_letter_code
_entity_poly.pdbx_strand_id
1 'polypeptide(L)'
;MDEKSLQLLKVMREQLGATSASHTVDAVAAAGSLGLYPGTLDHSLHELVRAGYIEESADPSLTTQGRYLITSEGIAAADTQRTL
;
A
#
# COMPACT_ATOMS: atom_id res chain seq x y z
N MET A 1 6.83 -12.73 2.52
CA MET A 1 5.94 -11.85 1.72
C MET A 1 6.48 -11.74 0.32
N ASP A 2 5.59 -11.71 -0.66
CA ASP A 2 5.95 -11.62 -2.06
C ASP A 2 6.64 -10.28 -2.36
N GLU A 3 7.64 -10.31 -3.24
CA GLU A 3 8.36 -9.11 -3.66
C GLU A 3 7.42 -8.04 -4.25
N LYS A 4 6.42 -8.47 -5.02
CA LYS A 4 5.45 -7.53 -5.60
C LYS A 4 4.65 -6.81 -4.53
N SER A 5 4.30 -7.49 -3.44
CA SER A 5 3.59 -6.88 -2.32
C SER A 5 4.47 -5.82 -1.65
N LEU A 6 5.75 -6.10 -1.49
CA LEU A 6 6.70 -5.14 -0.91
C LEU A 6 6.92 -3.94 -1.83
N GLN A 7 6.99 -4.15 -3.14
CA GLN A 7 7.10 -3.06 -4.11
C GLN A 7 5.85 -2.17 -4.08
N LEU A 8 4.67 -2.79 -3.97
CA LEU A 8 3.42 -2.05 -3.87
C LEU A 8 3.41 -1.18 -2.62
N LEU A 9 3.83 -1.74 -1.49
CA LEU A 9 3.92 -1.00 -0.23
C LEU A 9 4.86 0.20 -0.36
N LYS A 10 6.00 0.01 -1.01
CA LYS A 10 6.97 1.08 -1.21
C LYS A 10 6.38 2.23 -2.03
N VAL A 11 5.67 1.92 -3.12
CA VAL A 11 5.03 2.95 -3.94
C VAL A 11 3.94 3.67 -3.14
N MET A 12 3.16 2.94 -2.35
CA MET A 12 2.16 3.54 -1.47
C MET A 12 2.80 4.51 -0.48
N ARG A 13 3.94 4.12 0.10
CA ARG A 13 4.68 5.00 1.02
C ARG A 13 5.15 6.27 0.32
N GLU A 14 5.59 6.16 -0.92
CA GLU A 14 6.03 7.31 -1.69
C GLU A 14 4.90 8.29 -1.99
N GLN A 15 3.68 7.80 -2.12
CA GLN A 15 2.50 8.66 -2.33
C GLN A 15 2.28 9.64 -1.17
N LEU A 16 2.67 9.26 0.03
CA LEU A 16 2.47 10.11 1.21
C LEU A 16 3.33 11.38 1.18
N GLY A 17 4.52 11.30 0.61
CA GLY A 17 5.47 12.40 0.66
C GLY A 17 5.93 12.70 2.09
N ALA A 18 6.65 13.80 2.26
CA ALA A 18 7.23 14.19 3.54
C ALA A 18 6.26 14.89 4.47
N THR A 19 5.16 15.42 3.94
CA THR A 19 4.27 16.31 4.69
C THR A 19 2.82 15.83 4.76
N SER A 20 2.57 14.57 4.45
CA SER A 20 1.21 14.06 4.44
C SER A 20 0.62 14.01 5.85
N ALA A 21 -0.51 14.67 6.05
CA ALA A 21 -1.27 14.62 7.30
C ALA A 21 -2.18 13.39 7.35
N SER A 22 -2.41 12.75 6.21
CA SER A 22 -3.27 11.57 6.08
C SER A 22 -2.43 10.37 5.67
N HIS A 23 -2.75 9.19 6.20
CA HIS A 23 -2.10 7.96 5.81
C HIS A 23 -2.86 7.22 4.69
N THR A 24 -3.76 7.91 4.00
CA THR A 24 -4.54 7.32 2.90
C THR A 24 -3.66 7.19 1.66
N VAL A 25 -3.65 5.99 1.06
CA VAL A 25 -2.89 5.69 -0.14
C VAL A 25 -3.80 5.12 -1.22
N ASP A 26 -3.44 5.31 -2.49
CA ASP A 26 -4.21 4.82 -3.63
C ASP A 26 -3.53 3.57 -4.19
N ALA A 27 -4.11 2.42 -3.90
CA ALA A 27 -3.57 1.14 -4.35
C ALA A 27 -3.66 0.97 -5.87
N VAL A 28 -4.71 1.51 -6.48
CA VAL A 28 -4.90 1.40 -7.93
C VAL A 28 -3.82 2.19 -8.67
N ALA A 29 -3.53 3.41 -8.21
CA ALA A 29 -2.47 4.22 -8.80
C ALA A 29 -1.10 3.56 -8.60
N ALA A 30 -0.85 3.00 -7.42
CA ALA A 30 0.40 2.28 -7.13
C ALA A 30 0.55 1.06 -8.05
N ALA A 31 -0.51 0.29 -8.23
CA ALA A 31 -0.50 -0.87 -9.13
C ALA A 31 -0.23 -0.46 -10.57
N GLY A 32 -0.80 0.66 -11.00
CA GLY A 32 -0.57 1.20 -12.34
C GLY A 32 0.89 1.54 -12.57
N SER A 33 1.55 2.13 -11.57
CA SER A 33 2.99 2.45 -11.65
C SER A 33 3.86 1.21 -11.79
N LEU A 34 3.43 0.09 -11.20
CA LEU A 34 4.18 -1.17 -11.22
C LEU A 34 3.75 -2.10 -12.34
N GLY A 35 2.68 -1.78 -13.05
CA GLY A 35 2.14 -2.65 -14.10
C GLY A 35 1.51 -3.93 -13.57
N LEU A 36 0.92 -3.90 -12.38
CA LEU A 36 0.31 -5.08 -11.78
C LEU A 36 -1.07 -5.36 -12.38
N TYR A 37 -1.35 -6.64 -12.62
CA TYR A 37 -2.68 -7.08 -13.05
C TYR A 37 -3.64 -7.05 -11.84
N PRO A 38 -4.97 -6.93 -12.08
CA PRO A 38 -5.95 -6.88 -10.99
C PRO A 38 -5.86 -8.06 -10.01
N GLY A 39 -5.66 -9.27 -10.51
CA GLY A 39 -5.54 -10.44 -9.63
C GLY A 39 -4.29 -10.38 -8.76
N THR A 40 -3.17 -9.90 -9.31
CA THR A 40 -1.94 -9.73 -8.55
C THR A 40 -2.10 -8.63 -7.52
N LEU A 41 -2.77 -7.54 -7.88
CA LEU A 41 -3.05 -6.45 -6.94
C LEU A 41 -3.88 -6.95 -5.76
N ASP A 42 -4.95 -7.69 -6.01
CA ASP A 42 -5.80 -8.23 -4.95
C ASP A 42 -5.00 -9.11 -4.00
N HIS A 43 -4.16 -9.99 -4.54
CA HIS A 43 -3.32 -10.86 -3.73
C HIS A 43 -2.34 -10.05 -2.87
N SER A 44 -1.70 -9.06 -3.45
CA SER A 44 -0.74 -8.20 -2.75
C SER A 44 -1.41 -7.40 -1.64
N LEU A 45 -2.59 -6.83 -1.91
CA LEU A 45 -3.35 -6.10 -0.90
C LEU A 45 -3.73 -7.00 0.27
N HIS A 46 -4.15 -8.22 -0.03
CA HIS A 46 -4.50 -9.20 1.00
C HIS A 46 -3.31 -9.51 1.90
N GLU A 47 -2.14 -9.72 1.30
CA GLU A 47 -0.91 -9.98 2.06
C GLU A 47 -0.54 -8.79 2.95
N LEU A 48 -0.63 -7.58 2.43
CA LEU A 48 -0.27 -6.38 3.18
C LEU A 48 -1.22 -6.14 4.35
N VAL A 49 -2.51 -6.38 4.17
CA VAL A 49 -3.50 -6.27 5.25
C VAL A 49 -3.21 -7.32 6.33
N ARG A 50 -2.94 -8.56 5.93
CA ARG A 50 -2.65 -9.64 6.89
C ARG A 50 -1.37 -9.41 7.67
N ALA A 51 -0.39 -8.76 7.04
CA ALA A 51 0.87 -8.42 7.71
C ALA A 51 0.73 -7.21 8.64
N GLY A 52 -0.38 -6.48 8.57
CA GLY A 52 -0.60 -5.30 9.39
C GLY A 52 0.06 -4.05 8.83
N TYR A 53 0.48 -4.06 7.57
CA TYR A 53 1.14 -2.92 6.94
C TYR A 53 0.17 -1.90 6.36
N ILE A 54 -1.02 -2.35 5.98
CA ILE A 54 -2.09 -1.46 5.54
C ILE A 54 -3.40 -1.92 6.19
N GLU A 55 -4.38 -1.01 6.21
CA GLU A 55 -5.71 -1.29 6.75
C GLU A 55 -6.77 -0.81 5.76
N GLU A 56 -7.90 -1.49 5.75
CA GLU A 56 -9.05 -1.02 4.98
C GLU A 56 -9.59 0.25 5.62
N SER A 57 -10.05 1.17 4.77
CA SER A 57 -10.68 2.39 5.24
C SER A 57 -11.96 2.08 6.01
N ALA A 58 -12.27 2.89 7.02
CA ALA A 58 -13.55 2.81 7.73
C ALA A 58 -14.73 3.12 6.80
N ASP A 59 -14.50 3.84 5.72
CA ASP A 59 -15.51 4.12 4.70
C ASP A 59 -15.42 3.06 3.60
N PRO A 60 -16.43 2.16 3.48
CA PRO A 60 -16.39 1.11 2.45
C PRO A 60 -16.27 1.63 1.03
N SER A 61 -16.78 2.84 0.76
CA SER A 61 -16.68 3.40 -0.59
C SER A 61 -15.25 3.71 -0.97
N LEU A 62 -14.40 4.12 -0.04
CA LEU A 62 -12.98 4.37 -0.28
C LEU A 62 -12.24 3.07 -0.56
N THR A 63 -12.53 2.00 0.17
CA THR A 63 -11.94 0.68 -0.07
C THR A 63 -12.31 0.18 -1.47
N THR A 64 -13.57 0.36 -1.86
CA THR A 64 -14.03 -0.01 -3.21
C THR A 64 -13.27 0.75 -4.29
N GLN A 65 -12.88 2.00 -4.01
CA GLN A 65 -12.10 2.81 -4.94
C GLN A 65 -10.61 2.49 -4.91
N GLY A 66 -10.19 1.53 -4.08
CA GLY A 66 -8.79 1.13 -3.97
C GLY A 66 -7.99 1.97 -3.00
N ARG A 67 -8.64 2.70 -2.11
CA ARG A 67 -7.95 3.53 -1.11
C ARG A 67 -7.84 2.78 0.21
N TYR A 68 -6.64 2.77 0.74
CA TYR A 68 -6.29 2.08 1.98
C TYR A 68 -5.54 3.03 2.90
N LEU A 69 -5.38 2.62 4.17
CA LEU A 69 -4.57 3.36 5.14
C LEU A 69 -3.28 2.60 5.35
N ILE A 70 -2.13 3.28 5.21
CA ILE A 70 -0.85 2.66 5.54
C ILE A 70 -0.59 2.83 7.03
N THR A 71 -0.16 1.75 7.69
CA THR A 71 0.11 1.77 9.13
C THR A 71 1.54 2.22 9.43
N SER A 72 1.83 2.48 10.71
CA SER A 72 3.20 2.79 11.13
C SER A 72 4.16 1.66 10.79
N GLU A 73 3.72 0.41 10.95
CA GLU A 73 4.49 -0.78 10.58
C GLU A 73 4.73 -0.83 9.08
N GLY A 74 3.72 -0.44 8.30
CA GLY A 74 3.85 -0.38 6.83
C GLY A 74 4.86 0.66 6.39
N ILE A 75 4.83 1.84 7.01
CA ILE A 75 5.79 2.90 6.71
C ILE A 75 7.21 2.43 7.06
N ALA A 76 7.39 1.84 8.23
CA ALA A 76 8.70 1.33 8.66
C ALA A 76 9.22 0.24 7.72
N ALA A 77 8.35 -0.68 7.30
CA ALA A 77 8.74 -1.74 6.38
C ALA A 77 9.16 -1.19 5.01
N ALA A 78 8.43 -0.21 4.50
CA ALA A 78 8.76 0.43 3.23
C ALA A 78 10.09 1.19 3.31
N ASP A 79 10.29 1.92 4.41
CA ASP A 79 11.53 2.69 4.61
C ASP A 79 12.74 1.78 4.78
N THR A 80 12.57 0.63 5.42
CA THR A 80 13.64 -0.37 5.55
C THR A 80 14.09 -0.87 4.17
N GLN A 81 13.17 -1.09 3.26
CA GLN A 81 13.51 -1.51 1.91
C GLN A 81 14.29 -0.44 1.15
N ARG A 82 14.01 0.83 1.42
CA ARG A 82 14.67 1.94 0.73
C ARG A 82 16.13 2.09 1.13
N THR A 83 16.51 1.58 2.29
CA THR A 83 17.88 1.67 2.79
C THR A 83 18.74 0.50 2.34
N LEU A 84 18.14 -0.48 1.71
CA LEU A 84 18.86 -1.62 1.16
C LEU A 84 19.19 -1.39 -0.32
#